data_7c60985b38daa715c46a0632ba332d64
#
_entry.id   7c60985b38daa715c46a0632ba332d64
#
_cell.length_a   1.000
_cell.length_b   1.000
_cell.length_c   1.000
_cell.angle_alpha   90.00
_cell.angle_beta   90.00
_cell.angle_gamma   90.00
#
_symmetry.space_group_name_H-M   'P 1'
#
loop_
_entity.id
_entity.type
_entity.pdbx_description
1 polymer ?
#
loop_
_entity_poly.entity_id
_entity_poly.type
_entity_poly.pdbx_seq_one_letter_code
_entity_poly.pdbx_strand_id
1 'polypeptide(L)'
;MHRRAVVLALIVAVIGLMGMGPARLATLAQEATPATGTERLTEDELQEIIDAAVAAAEQTPSLVRVDDQGTPAMTRMHIAIVDRNGHLLAMHSMEDAWTVSIDIALAKAYTAAAASSDQNAISSRSLGLLTQPGGALWNAGNSNDPGTGDDSVEERGLIEFPGGLPLYKNGVFVGGIGVSGDGVDQDELVAEAGAAGHEPAPVIRIDCVLGLPGAYSTNAAPCPGA
;
A
#
# COMPACT_ATOMS: atom_id res chain seq x y z
N MET A 1 -46.61 -10.61 -40.55
CA MET A 1 -46.60 -12.04 -40.24
C MET A 1 -45.76 -12.18 -38.98
N HIS A 2 -46.34 -12.14 -37.85
CA HIS A 2 -46.90 -13.11 -36.90
C HIS A 2 -45.95 -14.28 -36.58
N ARG A 3 -45.47 -14.34 -35.34
CA ARG A 3 -45.66 -15.43 -34.36
C ARG A 3 -44.55 -15.35 -33.32
N ARG A 4 -44.80 -15.08 -32.13
CA ARG A 4 -45.46 -15.71 -30.94
C ARG A 4 -44.42 -16.29 -29.98
N ALA A 5 -44.53 -15.77 -28.80
CA ALA A 5 -43.89 -16.22 -27.56
C ALA A 5 -44.26 -17.67 -27.19
N VAL A 6 -43.36 -18.38 -26.52
CA VAL A 6 -43.72 -19.50 -25.65
C VAL A 6 -43.00 -19.33 -24.33
N VAL A 7 -43.80 -19.07 -23.33
CA VAL A 7 -43.48 -19.21 -21.91
C VAL A 7 -43.62 -20.69 -21.56
N LEU A 8 -42.63 -21.25 -20.89
CA LEU A 8 -42.83 -22.54 -20.23
C LEU A 8 -42.39 -22.42 -18.77
N ALA A 9 -43.39 -22.33 -17.92
CA ALA A 9 -43.34 -22.53 -16.52
C ALA A 9 -43.31 -24.04 -16.23
N LEU A 10 -42.46 -24.49 -15.32
CA LEU A 10 -42.57 -25.83 -14.74
C LEU A 10 -42.39 -25.78 -13.23
N ILE A 11 -43.38 -26.27 -12.61
CA ILE A 11 -43.90 -26.43 -11.31
C ILE A 11 -43.02 -27.36 -10.45
N VAL A 12 -42.79 -26.90 -9.26
CA VAL A 12 -42.65 -27.49 -7.90
C VAL A 12 -42.92 -28.99 -7.75
N ALA A 13 -42.03 -29.68 -7.07
CA ALA A 13 -42.39 -30.80 -6.19
C ALA A 13 -41.71 -30.66 -4.84
N VAL A 14 -42.53 -30.49 -3.82
CA VAL A 14 -42.20 -30.53 -2.40
C VAL A 14 -42.38 -32.00 -1.92
N ILE A 15 -41.36 -32.56 -1.30
CA ILE A 15 -41.41 -33.70 -0.36
C ILE A 15 -40.20 -33.51 0.57
N GLY A 16 -40.25 -33.27 1.81
CA GLY A 16 -40.79 -33.98 2.90
C GLY A 16 -39.77 -34.00 4.00
N LEU A 17 -40.07 -33.39 5.10
CA LEU A 17 -39.55 -33.44 6.47
C LEU A 17 -38.60 -34.60 6.83
N MET A 18 -37.44 -34.31 7.41
CA MET A 18 -37.02 -34.85 8.70
C MET A 18 -35.98 -33.96 9.36
N GLY A 19 -36.19 -33.64 10.60
CA GLY A 19 -35.48 -32.63 11.38
C GLY A 19 -34.02 -32.94 11.66
N MET A 20 -33.22 -31.92 11.48
CA MET A 20 -31.96 -31.73 12.18
C MET A 20 -31.94 -30.28 12.66
N GLY A 21 -31.64 -30.10 13.94
CA GLY A 21 -31.73 -28.84 14.65
C GLY A 21 -30.87 -27.74 14.03
N PRO A 22 -31.08 -26.47 14.41
CA PRO A 22 -30.40 -25.35 13.85
C PRO A 22 -28.93 -25.36 14.28
N ALA A 23 -28.04 -25.78 13.37
CA ALA A 23 -26.63 -25.44 13.48
C ALA A 23 -26.57 -23.90 13.39
N ARG A 24 -26.23 -23.26 14.51
CA ARG A 24 -25.91 -21.84 14.55
C ARG A 24 -24.68 -21.64 13.70
N LEU A 25 -24.87 -21.22 12.47
CA LEU A 25 -23.87 -20.48 11.73
C LEU A 25 -23.70 -19.16 12.48
N ALA A 26 -22.69 -19.10 13.35
CA ALA A 26 -22.20 -17.86 13.89
C ALA A 26 -21.55 -17.10 12.71
N THR A 27 -22.34 -16.27 12.06
CA THR A 27 -21.84 -15.26 11.13
C THR A 27 -21.04 -14.27 11.97
N LEU A 28 -19.72 -14.43 11.97
CA LEU A 28 -18.81 -13.35 12.32
C LEU A 28 -18.81 -12.36 11.15
N ALA A 29 -19.93 -11.74 10.90
CA ALA A 29 -19.94 -10.44 10.24
C ALA A 29 -19.46 -9.44 11.29
N GLN A 30 -18.16 -9.25 11.36
CA GLN A 30 -17.61 -8.06 11.99
C GLN A 30 -18.09 -6.91 11.09
N GLU A 31 -19.15 -6.24 11.54
CA GLU A 31 -19.60 -4.99 10.94
C GLU A 31 -18.41 -4.02 11.01
N ALA A 32 -17.70 -3.87 9.88
CA ALA A 32 -16.79 -2.75 9.69
C ALA A 32 -17.67 -1.50 9.74
N THR A 33 -17.71 -0.85 10.89
CA THR A 33 -18.26 0.51 11.01
C THR A 33 -17.53 1.36 9.96
N PRO A 34 -18.24 2.01 9.02
CA PRO A 34 -17.55 2.89 8.09
C PRO A 34 -16.88 3.97 8.91
N ALA A 35 -15.55 3.96 8.93
CA ALA A 35 -14.76 4.99 9.58
C ALA A 35 -15.04 6.29 8.83
N THR A 36 -15.74 7.23 9.47
CA THR A 36 -15.96 8.57 8.94
C THR A 36 -14.65 9.34 9.09
N GLY A 37 -13.89 9.39 8.00
CA GLY A 37 -12.50 9.77 7.86
C GLY A 37 -12.12 11.17 8.33
N THR A 38 -11.87 11.34 9.62
CA THR A 38 -11.18 12.50 10.20
C THR A 38 -9.86 12.13 10.87
N GLU A 39 -9.45 10.85 10.80
CA GLU A 39 -8.18 10.41 11.36
C GLU A 39 -7.01 11.06 10.63
N ARG A 40 -5.99 11.44 11.40
CA ARG A 40 -4.73 12.01 10.92
C ARG A 40 -3.60 11.52 11.82
N LEU A 41 -2.40 11.49 11.27
CA LEU A 41 -1.20 11.28 12.06
C LEU A 41 -0.94 12.53 12.92
N THR A 42 -0.61 12.30 14.18
CA THR A 42 -0.14 13.35 15.11
C THR A 42 1.36 13.55 14.95
N GLU A 43 1.89 14.64 15.53
CA GLU A 43 3.35 14.88 15.52
C GLU A 43 4.11 13.76 16.23
N ASP A 44 3.59 13.24 17.35
CA ASP A 44 4.21 12.11 18.06
C ASP A 44 4.23 10.85 17.20
N GLU A 45 3.13 10.51 16.52
CA GLU A 45 3.09 9.36 15.60
C GLU A 45 4.03 9.53 14.41
N LEU A 46 4.16 10.73 13.85
CA LEU A 46 5.13 11.02 12.80
C LEU A 46 6.57 10.77 13.28
N GLN A 47 6.87 11.19 14.50
CA GLN A 47 8.19 10.95 15.09
C GLN A 47 8.44 9.46 15.37
N GLU A 48 7.45 8.75 15.91
CA GLU A 48 7.53 7.30 16.15
C GLU A 48 7.77 6.52 14.85
N ILE A 49 7.09 6.86 13.75
CA ILE A 49 7.29 6.28 12.43
C ILE A 49 8.73 6.52 11.94
N ILE A 50 9.23 7.74 12.06
CA ILE A 50 10.58 8.11 11.66
C ILE A 50 11.61 7.35 12.51
N ASP A 51 11.45 7.34 13.82
CA ASP A 51 12.40 6.71 14.74
C ASP A 51 12.48 5.19 14.48
N ALA A 52 11.34 4.53 14.23
CA ALA A 52 11.30 3.12 13.88
C ALA A 52 12.02 2.83 12.55
N ALA A 53 11.80 3.65 11.54
CA ALA A 53 12.46 3.54 10.24
C ALA A 53 13.98 3.76 10.37
N VAL A 54 14.42 4.80 11.10
CA VAL A 54 15.84 5.07 11.34
C VAL A 54 16.51 3.90 12.09
N ALA A 55 15.88 3.40 13.14
CA ALA A 55 16.39 2.27 13.90
C ALA A 55 16.54 1.00 13.04
N ALA A 56 15.62 0.76 12.11
CA ALA A 56 15.72 -0.34 11.15
C ALA A 56 16.85 -0.10 10.14
N ALA A 57 16.99 1.11 9.61
CA ALA A 57 18.06 1.47 8.68
C ALA A 57 19.44 1.26 9.29
N GLU A 58 19.63 1.63 10.57
CA GLU A 58 20.89 1.46 11.30
C GLU A 58 21.26 -0.01 11.56
N GLN A 59 20.34 -0.94 11.35
CA GLN A 59 20.55 -2.39 11.51
C GLN A 59 20.50 -3.14 10.16
N THR A 60 20.18 -2.46 9.07
CA THR A 60 20.07 -3.08 7.75
C THR A 60 21.38 -2.93 6.98
N PRO A 61 22.06 -4.04 6.62
CA PRO A 61 23.26 -3.98 5.80
C PRO A 61 22.96 -3.40 4.41
N SER A 62 23.80 -2.45 4.00
CA SER A 62 23.69 -1.79 2.70
C SER A 62 24.09 -2.73 1.55
N LEU A 63 23.44 -2.58 0.42
CA LEU A 63 23.86 -3.21 -0.84
C LEU A 63 24.79 -2.33 -1.68
N VAL A 64 24.83 -1.03 -1.38
CA VAL A 64 25.58 -0.05 -2.20
C VAL A 64 26.69 0.63 -1.44
N ARG A 65 26.75 0.49 -0.11
CA ARG A 65 27.77 1.11 0.75
C ARG A 65 28.67 0.07 1.38
N VAL A 66 29.95 0.36 1.39
CA VAL A 66 30.94 -0.43 2.09
C VAL A 66 31.77 0.48 3.00
N ASP A 67 32.28 -0.09 4.10
CA ASP A 67 33.25 0.57 4.96
C ASP A 67 34.66 0.59 4.35
N ASP A 68 35.62 1.16 5.07
CA ASP A 68 37.02 1.25 4.63
C ASP A 68 37.69 -0.13 4.45
N GLN A 69 37.07 -1.21 4.94
CA GLN A 69 37.55 -2.58 4.82
C GLN A 69 36.83 -3.35 3.70
N GLY A 70 35.88 -2.71 3.00
CA GLY A 70 35.07 -3.33 1.94
C GLY A 70 33.94 -4.20 2.47
N THR A 71 33.58 -4.09 3.76
CA THR A 71 32.44 -4.75 4.37
C THR A 71 31.18 -3.90 4.16
N PRO A 72 29.97 -4.52 3.94
CA PRO A 72 28.74 -3.75 3.86
C PRO A 72 28.55 -2.87 5.10
N ALA A 73 28.46 -1.56 4.89
CA ALA A 73 28.09 -0.61 5.94
C ALA A 73 26.56 -0.69 6.18
N MET A 74 26.04 0.01 7.18
CA MET A 74 24.60 0.12 7.39
C MET A 74 23.98 1.13 6.41
N THR A 75 22.72 0.93 6.09
CA THR A 75 21.99 1.82 5.16
C THR A 75 21.86 3.24 5.72
N ARG A 76 21.73 4.22 4.82
CA ARG A 76 21.45 5.63 5.12
C ARG A 76 20.31 6.09 4.23
N MET A 77 19.19 6.43 4.85
CA MET A 77 17.92 6.60 4.17
C MET A 77 17.40 8.03 4.27
N HIS A 78 16.58 8.39 3.29
CA HIS A 78 15.60 9.45 3.38
C HIS A 78 14.23 8.83 3.64
N ILE A 79 13.48 9.38 4.58
CA ILE A 79 12.19 8.89 5.03
C ILE A 79 11.20 10.04 4.85
N ALA A 80 10.21 9.86 4.00
CA ALA A 80 9.15 10.85 3.74
C ALA A 80 7.82 10.30 4.22
N ILE A 81 6.99 11.16 4.83
CA ILE A 81 5.62 10.84 5.20
C ILE A 81 4.71 11.90 4.59
N VAL A 82 3.68 11.46 3.89
CA VAL A 82 2.67 12.35 3.30
C VAL A 82 1.28 12.06 3.88
N ASP A 83 0.39 13.04 3.82
CA ASP A 83 -1.01 12.87 4.17
C ASP A 83 -1.78 12.09 3.08
N ARG A 84 -3.07 11.84 3.31
CA ARG A 84 -3.96 11.16 2.35
C ARG A 84 -4.14 11.89 1.01
N ASN A 85 -3.77 13.15 0.92
CA ASN A 85 -3.81 13.97 -0.31
C ASN A 85 -2.43 14.10 -0.96
N GLY A 86 -1.42 13.46 -0.39
CA GLY A 86 -0.04 13.50 -0.87
C GLY A 86 0.75 14.72 -0.42
N HIS A 87 0.24 15.55 0.50
CA HIS A 87 1.01 16.66 1.04
C HIS A 87 2.05 16.17 2.05
N LEU A 88 3.27 16.70 1.96
CA LEU A 88 4.35 16.33 2.86
C LEU A 88 4.02 16.74 4.30
N LEU A 89 4.06 15.76 5.20
CA LEU A 89 3.92 15.94 6.65
C LEU A 89 5.28 15.98 7.34
N ALA A 90 6.18 15.08 6.98
CA ALA A 90 7.52 14.98 7.56
C ALA A 90 8.53 14.45 6.54
N MET A 91 9.77 14.91 6.65
CA MET A 91 10.93 14.41 5.91
C MET A 91 12.11 14.31 6.88
N HIS A 92 12.69 13.11 6.96
CA HIS A 92 13.94 12.87 7.67
C HIS A 92 15.02 12.41 6.71
N SER A 93 16.22 12.97 6.84
CA SER A 93 17.38 12.57 6.08
C SER A 93 18.47 12.14 7.05
N MET A 94 18.86 10.86 7.00
CA MET A 94 20.02 10.39 7.77
C MET A 94 21.31 11.04 7.24
N GLU A 95 22.28 11.23 8.14
CA GLU A 95 23.61 11.71 7.76
C GLU A 95 24.19 10.77 6.68
N ASP A 96 24.83 11.36 5.65
CA ASP A 96 25.40 10.65 4.50
C ASP A 96 24.39 9.90 3.61
N ALA A 97 23.09 10.11 3.77
CA ALA A 97 22.12 9.56 2.83
C ALA A 97 22.27 10.19 1.44
N TRP A 98 21.99 9.40 0.41
CA TRP A 98 22.18 9.81 -0.98
C TRP A 98 21.24 10.95 -1.37
N THR A 99 21.76 12.11 -1.73
CA THR A 99 20.97 13.31 -2.04
C THR A 99 19.91 13.06 -3.14
N VAL A 100 20.23 12.23 -4.15
CA VAL A 100 19.28 11.91 -5.23
C VAL A 100 18.08 11.10 -4.75
N SER A 101 18.17 10.45 -3.59
CA SER A 101 17.11 9.64 -3.02
C SER A 101 16.06 10.46 -2.26
N ILE A 102 16.25 11.75 -2.05
CA ILE A 102 15.27 12.63 -1.40
C ILE A 102 13.95 12.64 -2.18
N ASP A 103 14.03 12.98 -3.48
CA ASP A 103 12.85 13.04 -4.33
C ASP A 103 12.24 11.66 -4.56
N ILE A 104 13.06 10.60 -4.57
CA ILE A 104 12.58 9.22 -4.69
C ILE A 104 11.78 8.80 -3.45
N ALA A 105 12.26 9.12 -2.24
CA ALA A 105 11.53 8.84 -1.01
C ALA A 105 10.17 9.55 -1.00
N LEU A 106 10.13 10.83 -1.35
CA LEU A 106 8.89 11.60 -1.46
C LEU A 106 7.94 11.02 -2.52
N ALA A 107 8.46 10.67 -3.71
CA ALA A 107 7.67 10.06 -4.77
C ALA A 107 7.10 8.69 -4.37
N LYS A 108 7.84 7.87 -3.61
CA LYS A 108 7.35 6.59 -3.07
C LYS A 108 6.20 6.81 -2.08
N ALA A 109 6.35 7.75 -1.13
CA ALA A 109 5.30 8.10 -0.17
C ALA A 109 4.04 8.58 -0.90
N TYR A 110 4.21 9.50 -1.87
CA TYR A 110 3.13 10.01 -2.69
C TYR A 110 2.44 8.89 -3.50
N THR A 111 3.21 8.01 -4.12
CA THR A 111 2.68 6.89 -4.90
C THR A 111 1.78 5.98 -4.06
N ALA A 112 2.24 5.60 -2.87
CA ALA A 112 1.46 4.78 -1.96
C ALA A 112 0.19 5.50 -1.49
N ALA A 113 0.27 6.81 -1.23
CA ALA A 113 -0.90 7.61 -0.88
C ALA A 113 -1.88 7.77 -2.03
N ALA A 114 -1.40 8.10 -3.23
CA ALA A 114 -2.25 8.34 -4.41
C ALA A 114 -2.97 7.08 -4.89
N ALA A 115 -2.36 5.89 -4.69
CA ALA A 115 -2.92 4.61 -5.13
C ALA A 115 -3.83 3.94 -4.09
N SER A 116 -3.93 4.47 -2.86
CA SER A 116 -4.64 3.83 -1.75
C SER A 116 -5.86 4.61 -1.26
N SER A 117 -6.74 3.92 -0.54
CA SER A 117 -7.96 4.49 0.05
C SER A 117 -8.38 3.68 1.29
N ASP A 118 -9.50 4.01 1.93
CA ASP A 118 -10.07 3.23 3.03
C ASP A 118 -10.50 1.80 2.59
N GLN A 119 -10.58 1.52 1.29
CA GLN A 119 -11.08 0.26 0.73
C GLN A 119 -10.04 -0.55 -0.03
N ASN A 120 -8.88 0.03 -0.33
CA ASN A 120 -7.80 -0.64 -1.03
C ASN A 120 -6.45 -0.09 -0.57
N ALA A 121 -5.49 -0.99 -0.42
CA ALA A 121 -4.12 -0.68 -0.06
C ALA A 121 -3.17 -1.16 -1.16
N ILE A 122 -2.50 -0.21 -1.80
CA ILE A 122 -1.56 -0.43 -2.91
C ILE A 122 -0.23 0.21 -2.54
N SER A 123 0.81 -0.61 -2.44
CA SER A 123 2.20 -0.13 -2.25
C SER A 123 2.81 0.28 -3.59
N SER A 124 3.96 0.96 -3.54
CA SER A 124 4.72 1.27 -4.76
C SER A 124 5.21 -0.01 -5.46
N ARG A 125 5.54 -1.09 -4.72
CA ARG A 125 5.82 -2.42 -5.28
C ARG A 125 4.61 -2.97 -6.04
N SER A 126 3.42 -2.90 -5.45
CA SER A 126 2.18 -3.37 -6.10
C SER A 126 1.91 -2.62 -7.39
N LEU A 127 2.11 -1.31 -7.38
CA LEU A 127 1.94 -0.49 -8.59
C LEU A 127 2.88 -0.97 -9.70
N GLY A 128 4.16 -1.22 -9.38
CA GLY A 128 5.13 -1.74 -10.32
C GLY A 128 4.74 -3.09 -10.94
N LEU A 129 4.01 -3.94 -10.23
CA LEU A 129 3.47 -5.19 -10.79
C LEU A 129 2.26 -4.94 -11.69
N LEU A 130 1.38 -4.00 -11.34
CA LEU A 130 0.19 -3.69 -12.12
C LEU A 130 0.50 -3.02 -13.45
N THR A 131 1.63 -2.34 -13.56
CA THR A 131 2.10 -1.63 -14.77
C THR A 131 2.95 -2.49 -15.70
N GLN A 132 3.32 -3.71 -15.30
CA GLN A 132 4.05 -4.63 -16.20
C GLN A 132 3.19 -5.09 -17.39
N PRO A 133 3.81 -5.55 -18.49
CA PRO A 133 3.09 -6.12 -19.62
C PRO A 133 2.08 -7.18 -19.19
N GLY A 134 0.80 -6.96 -19.53
CA GLY A 134 -0.31 -7.82 -19.09
C GLY A 134 -0.91 -7.46 -17.73
N GLY A 135 -0.33 -6.53 -16.99
CA GLY A 135 -0.92 -5.97 -15.77
C GLY A 135 -2.12 -5.09 -16.05
N ALA A 136 -2.97 -4.90 -15.04
CA ALA A 136 -4.21 -4.12 -15.17
C ALA A 136 -3.99 -2.65 -15.59
N LEU A 137 -2.81 -2.10 -15.29
CA LEU A 137 -2.45 -0.72 -15.60
C LEU A 137 -1.43 -0.59 -16.75
N TRP A 138 -1.13 -1.67 -17.48
CA TRP A 138 -0.11 -1.67 -18.54
C TRP A 138 -0.30 -0.58 -19.59
N ASN A 139 -1.54 -0.29 -19.96
CA ASN A 139 -1.87 0.74 -20.96
C ASN A 139 -2.65 1.92 -20.33
N ALA A 140 -2.60 2.07 -19.00
CA ALA A 140 -3.36 3.14 -18.35
C ALA A 140 -2.85 4.55 -18.71
N GLY A 141 -1.72 4.62 -19.41
CA GLY A 141 -1.09 5.86 -19.84
C GLY A 141 -0.53 6.63 -18.64
N ASN A 142 0.76 6.85 -18.63
CA ASN A 142 1.28 8.01 -17.93
C ASN A 142 0.87 9.20 -18.79
N SER A 143 -0.29 9.76 -18.53
CA SER A 143 -0.60 11.05 -19.10
C SER A 143 0.33 12.07 -18.45
N ASN A 144 1.51 12.19 -18.97
CA ASN A 144 2.12 13.49 -19.02
C ASN A 144 1.18 14.33 -19.86
N ASP A 145 0.05 14.71 -19.30
CA ASP A 145 -0.80 15.71 -19.94
C ASP A 145 -0.14 17.07 -19.68
N PRO A 146 0.61 17.63 -20.64
CA PRO A 146 1.16 18.97 -20.52
C PRO A 146 0.09 20.03 -20.69
N GLY A 147 -1.19 19.61 -20.74
CA GLY A 147 -2.26 20.42 -21.32
C GLY A 147 -3.10 21.22 -20.35
N THR A 148 -3.01 21.04 -19.04
CA THR A 148 -3.89 21.79 -18.12
C THR A 148 -3.37 23.18 -17.81
N GLY A 149 -2.08 23.46 -17.97
CA GLY A 149 -1.51 24.78 -17.66
C GLY A 149 -1.78 25.27 -16.25
N ASP A 150 -2.17 24.37 -15.35
CA ASP A 150 -2.40 24.67 -13.95
C ASP A 150 -1.10 24.44 -13.18
N ASP A 151 -0.28 25.48 -13.09
CA ASP A 151 0.96 25.48 -12.34
C ASP A 151 0.76 25.28 -10.82
N SER A 152 -0.48 25.18 -10.36
CA SER A 152 -0.82 24.93 -8.95
C SER A 152 -0.78 23.44 -8.59
N VAL A 153 -0.82 22.54 -9.57
CA VAL A 153 -0.64 21.10 -9.37
C VAL A 153 0.86 20.81 -9.48
N GLU A 154 1.51 20.57 -8.36
CA GLU A 154 2.86 20.03 -8.38
C GLU A 154 2.85 18.71 -9.16
N GLU A 155 3.52 18.67 -10.31
CA GLU A 155 3.67 17.48 -11.13
C GLU A 155 4.51 16.45 -10.36
N ARG A 156 3.82 15.59 -9.60
CA ARG A 156 4.44 14.47 -8.89
C ARG A 156 4.23 13.21 -9.70
N GLY A 157 5.33 12.67 -10.21
CA GLY A 157 5.29 11.37 -10.87
C GLY A 157 5.00 10.23 -9.88
N LEU A 158 4.39 9.15 -10.38
CA LEU A 158 4.30 7.88 -9.66
C LEU A 158 5.61 7.11 -9.84
N ILE A 159 6.04 6.42 -8.79
CA ILE A 159 7.24 5.58 -8.81
C ILE A 159 6.87 4.13 -8.48
N GLU A 160 7.44 3.19 -9.23
CA GLU A 160 7.11 1.76 -9.18
C GLU A 160 8.09 0.95 -8.32
N PHE A 161 9.08 1.60 -7.72
CA PHE A 161 10.09 0.92 -6.90
C PHE A 161 9.58 0.67 -5.47
N PRO A 162 9.86 -0.53 -4.90
CA PRO A 162 9.55 -0.84 -3.51
C PRO A 162 10.05 0.21 -2.51
N GLY A 163 9.39 0.29 -1.37
CA GLY A 163 9.71 1.24 -0.29
C GLY A 163 8.67 2.34 -0.07
N GLY A 164 7.54 2.31 -0.80
CA GLY A 164 6.37 3.15 -0.55
C GLY A 164 5.21 2.33 -0.02
N LEU A 165 4.71 2.64 1.19
CA LEU A 165 3.62 1.92 1.84
C LEU A 165 2.54 2.89 2.30
N PRO A 166 1.24 2.56 2.11
CA PRO A 166 0.15 3.35 2.66
C PRO A 166 0.03 3.14 4.17
N LEU A 167 -0.33 4.20 4.87
CA LEU A 167 -0.48 4.24 6.32
C LEU A 167 -1.96 4.32 6.71
N TYR A 168 -2.33 3.52 7.72
CA TYR A 168 -3.67 3.45 8.27
C TYR A 168 -3.65 3.69 9.78
N LYS A 169 -4.68 4.36 10.28
CA LYS A 169 -4.92 4.57 11.71
C LYS A 169 -6.34 4.17 12.04
N ASN A 170 -6.52 3.24 12.98
CA ASN A 170 -7.85 2.72 13.33
C ASN A 170 -8.64 2.20 12.10
N GLY A 171 -7.95 1.64 11.11
CA GLY A 171 -8.56 1.16 9.87
C GLY A 171 -8.91 2.24 8.85
N VAL A 172 -8.58 3.51 9.12
CA VAL A 172 -8.77 4.65 8.21
C VAL A 172 -7.45 4.96 7.51
N PHE A 173 -7.50 5.14 6.20
CA PHE A 173 -6.35 5.59 5.42
C PHE A 173 -5.95 7.01 5.80
N VAL A 174 -4.70 7.23 6.18
CA VAL A 174 -4.21 8.52 6.67
C VAL A 174 -3.07 9.11 5.84
N GLY A 175 -2.42 8.32 4.99
CA GLY A 175 -1.32 8.81 4.16
C GLY A 175 -0.39 7.72 3.66
N GLY A 176 0.87 8.06 3.44
CA GLY A 176 1.90 7.11 2.99
C GLY A 176 3.27 7.43 3.53
N ILE A 177 4.07 6.40 3.73
CA ILE A 177 5.51 6.48 3.98
C ILE A 177 6.27 6.10 2.72
N GLY A 178 7.40 6.76 2.46
CA GLY A 178 8.35 6.41 1.41
C GLY A 178 9.77 6.48 1.92
N VAL A 179 10.53 5.44 1.63
CA VAL A 179 11.93 5.31 2.04
C VAL A 179 12.79 5.09 0.81
N SER A 180 13.94 5.77 0.75
CA SER A 180 14.93 5.59 -0.31
C SER A 180 16.33 5.95 0.17
N GLY A 181 17.34 5.23 -0.30
CA GLY A 181 18.74 5.48 0.02
C GLY A 181 19.67 4.30 -0.28
N ASP A 182 19.11 3.13 -0.60
CA ASP A 182 19.88 1.91 -0.84
C ASP A 182 19.23 1.05 -1.93
N GLY A 183 19.41 -0.27 -1.89
CA GLY A 183 18.67 -1.20 -2.72
C GLY A 183 17.17 -1.19 -2.37
N VAL A 184 16.33 -1.45 -3.38
CA VAL A 184 14.86 -1.36 -3.22
C VAL A 184 14.30 -2.28 -2.15
N ASP A 185 14.93 -3.41 -1.88
CA ASP A 185 14.51 -4.34 -0.81
C ASP A 185 14.87 -3.79 0.58
N GLN A 186 16.02 -3.09 0.72
CA GLN A 186 16.40 -2.38 1.93
C GLN A 186 15.48 -1.19 2.19
N ASP A 187 15.17 -0.42 1.15
CA ASP A 187 14.23 0.69 1.22
C ASP A 187 12.87 0.21 1.75
N GLU A 188 12.36 -0.92 1.22
CA GLU A 188 11.09 -1.49 1.63
C GLU A 188 11.12 -2.03 3.07
N LEU A 189 12.18 -2.74 3.46
CA LEU A 189 12.34 -3.26 4.82
C LEU A 189 12.29 -2.13 5.87
N VAL A 190 12.96 -1.02 5.57
CA VAL A 190 12.95 0.16 6.43
C VAL A 190 11.57 0.84 6.43
N ALA A 191 10.88 0.90 5.28
CA ALA A 191 9.53 1.43 5.19
C ALA A 191 8.52 0.57 5.98
N GLU A 192 8.65 -0.77 5.93
CA GLU A 192 7.83 -1.70 6.73
C GLU A 192 8.00 -1.46 8.24
N ALA A 193 9.24 -1.25 8.69
CA ALA A 193 9.51 -0.95 10.09
C ALA A 193 8.88 0.39 10.54
N GLY A 194 8.96 1.42 9.70
CA GLY A 194 8.29 2.70 9.97
C GLY A 194 6.77 2.59 9.95
N ALA A 195 6.22 1.75 9.07
CA ALA A 195 4.77 1.56 8.96
C ALA A 195 4.18 0.64 10.06
N ALA A 196 5.01 0.08 10.95
CA ALA A 196 4.55 -0.83 11.98
C ALA A 196 3.48 -0.18 12.88
N GLY A 197 2.34 -0.87 13.04
CA GLY A 197 1.16 -0.34 13.77
C GLY A 197 0.25 0.54 12.92
N HIS A 198 0.63 0.82 11.67
CA HIS A 198 -0.14 1.59 10.70
C HIS A 198 -0.44 0.79 9.42
N GLU A 199 -0.39 -0.53 9.49
CA GLU A 199 -0.60 -1.40 8.35
C GLU A 199 -2.07 -1.47 7.94
N PRO A 200 -2.37 -1.67 6.64
CA PRO A 200 -3.71 -1.95 6.18
C PRO A 200 -4.20 -3.32 6.67
N ALA A 201 -5.50 -3.43 6.88
CA ALA A 201 -6.11 -4.74 7.08
C ALA A 201 -5.86 -5.63 5.84
N PRO A 202 -5.50 -6.93 6.01
CA PRO A 202 -5.20 -7.80 4.87
C PRO A 202 -6.31 -7.87 3.82
N VAL A 203 -7.58 -7.74 4.23
CA VAL A 203 -8.75 -7.82 3.33
C VAL A 203 -8.82 -6.71 2.28
N ILE A 204 -8.14 -5.58 2.50
CA ILE A 204 -8.08 -4.47 1.55
C ILE A 204 -6.72 -4.39 0.81
N ARG A 205 -5.75 -5.22 1.16
CA ARG A 205 -4.46 -5.25 0.47
C ARG A 205 -4.60 -5.88 -0.91
N ILE A 206 -3.99 -5.25 -1.89
CA ILE A 206 -4.11 -5.66 -3.29
C ILE A 206 -3.57 -7.08 -3.55
N ASP A 207 -2.52 -7.50 -2.85
CA ASP A 207 -1.97 -8.85 -2.96
C ASP A 207 -2.95 -9.92 -2.47
N CYS A 208 -3.69 -9.63 -1.40
CA CYS A 208 -4.73 -10.53 -0.89
C CYS A 208 -5.96 -10.55 -1.78
N VAL A 209 -6.38 -9.39 -2.30
CA VAL A 209 -7.53 -9.27 -3.20
C VAL A 209 -7.29 -9.99 -4.52
N LEU A 210 -6.07 -9.91 -5.07
CA LEU A 210 -5.71 -10.54 -6.34
C LEU A 210 -5.12 -11.94 -6.18
N GLY A 211 -4.86 -12.42 -4.96
CA GLY A 211 -4.23 -13.71 -4.72
C GLY A 211 -2.78 -13.77 -5.21
N LEU A 212 -2.02 -12.66 -5.07
CA LEU A 212 -0.64 -12.50 -5.51
C LEU A 212 0.31 -12.33 -4.30
N PRO A 213 0.67 -13.40 -3.59
CA PRO A 213 1.53 -13.30 -2.39
C PRO A 213 2.83 -12.55 -2.68
N GLY A 214 3.22 -11.63 -1.77
CA GLY A 214 4.43 -10.81 -1.89
C GLY A 214 4.30 -9.62 -2.85
N ALA A 215 3.12 -9.40 -3.45
CA ALA A 215 2.90 -8.26 -4.33
C ALA A 215 2.70 -6.93 -3.59
N TYR A 216 2.42 -6.96 -2.28
CA TYR A 216 2.26 -5.76 -1.47
C TYR A 216 3.59 -5.30 -0.86
N SER A 217 4.23 -6.14 -0.08
CA SER A 217 5.60 -5.98 0.42
C SER A 217 6.21 -7.33 0.77
N THR A 218 7.53 -7.37 0.94
CA THR A 218 8.27 -8.63 1.12
C THR A 218 7.89 -9.36 2.41
N ASN A 219 7.67 -8.62 3.51
CA ASN A 219 7.39 -9.17 4.83
C ASN A 219 5.94 -8.94 5.27
N ALA A 220 5.05 -8.61 4.35
CA ALA A 220 3.64 -8.43 4.67
C ALA A 220 3.04 -9.67 5.35
N ALA A 221 2.17 -9.46 6.34
CA ALA A 221 1.46 -10.55 6.99
C ALA A 221 0.70 -11.41 5.95
N PRO A 222 0.59 -12.75 6.14
CA PRO A 222 -0.11 -13.63 5.22
C PRO A 222 -1.56 -13.18 4.99
N CYS A 223 -2.07 -13.43 3.79
CA CYS A 223 -3.47 -13.19 3.47
C CYS A 223 -4.39 -14.18 4.22
N PRO A 224 -5.58 -13.75 4.66
CA PRO A 224 -6.55 -14.63 5.30
C PRO A 224 -6.92 -15.80 4.37
N GLY A 225 -6.78 -17.03 4.84
CA GLY A 225 -7.16 -18.23 4.10
C GLY A 225 -6.14 -18.69 3.04
N ALA A 226 -4.93 -18.13 3.03
CA ALA A 226 -3.82 -18.59 2.18
C ALA A 226 -3.15 -19.85 2.74
#